data_b2251180264e5b6303d288620d65a208
#
_entry.id   b2251180264e5b6303d288620d65a208
#
_cell.length_a   1.000
_cell.length_b   1.000
_cell.length_c   1.000
_cell.angle_alpha   90.00
_cell.angle_beta   90.00
_cell.angle_gamma   90.00
#
_symmetry.space_group_name_H-M   'P 1'
#
loop_
_entity.id
_entity.type
_entity.pdbx_description
1 polymer ?
#
loop_
_entity_poly.entity_id
_entity_poly.type
_entity_poly.pdbx_seq_one_letter_code
_entity_poly.pdbx_strand_id
1 'polypeptide(L)'
;MANPTNRATLKEYCLRRLGKGVIDINVSEDQVEDRIDEALQFYQEYHYDGVERVLLKHKITATTITFNAPHSFTAGNIVYKTTAQNDVYGVVYDVPTATTIRIVRDFGTFAVNDVVSNGAVTSTISAITLGDISNKYIPVNDSIIGIVKIFNFSETTQNDIFSFQYQFRMNSVFDMTNSNILYYDMVQKQLALIDFQLTSDMLFRYNRNTDKLYLDIDWNDIARPDEYIMVEAYKILNPADAPQLYNDMFLKRYLTALIKRQWGANLSKFVGITMPGGVTLNGSDIYQQADEECKKIEEEMQNRFELPVDFMVG
;
A
#
# COMPACT_ATOMS: atom_id res chain seq x y z
N MET A 1 -17.97 -5.99 31.69
CA MET A 1 -16.97 -6.82 31.04
C MET A 1 -16.07 -5.88 30.25
N ALA A 2 -14.77 -6.01 30.35
CA ALA A 2 -13.88 -5.17 29.57
C ALA A 2 -14.02 -5.53 28.07
N ASN A 3 -14.15 -4.54 27.22
CA ASN A 3 -14.16 -4.73 25.78
C ASN A 3 -12.79 -5.26 25.33
N PRO A 4 -12.71 -6.17 24.34
CA PRO A 4 -11.43 -6.60 23.80
C PRO A 4 -10.62 -5.43 23.25
N THR A 5 -9.37 -5.31 23.66
CA THR A 5 -8.45 -4.25 23.22
C THR A 5 -7.14 -4.79 22.64
N ASN A 6 -6.94 -6.10 22.70
CA ASN A 6 -5.77 -6.79 22.17
C ASN A 6 -6.12 -8.24 21.82
N ARG A 7 -5.20 -8.93 21.17
CA ARG A 7 -5.37 -10.35 20.74
C ARG A 7 -5.74 -11.27 21.90
N ALA A 8 -5.09 -11.14 23.04
CA ALA A 8 -5.34 -12.00 24.19
C ALA A 8 -6.75 -11.81 24.77
N THR A 9 -7.22 -10.57 24.87
CA THR A 9 -8.57 -10.28 25.35
C THR A 9 -9.67 -10.68 24.36
N LEU A 10 -9.41 -10.58 23.06
CA LEU A 10 -10.28 -11.07 22.01
C LEU A 10 -10.38 -12.61 22.03
N LYS A 11 -9.24 -13.31 22.13
CA LYS A 11 -9.16 -14.75 22.31
C LYS A 11 -10.00 -15.22 23.49
N GLU A 12 -9.80 -14.63 24.67
CA GLU A 12 -10.54 -14.96 25.88
C GLU A 12 -12.05 -14.68 25.73
N TYR A 13 -12.42 -13.61 25.03
CA TYR A 13 -13.81 -13.31 24.74
C TYR A 13 -14.46 -14.41 23.87
N CYS A 14 -13.83 -14.81 22.78
CA CYS A 14 -14.35 -15.83 21.87
C CYS A 14 -14.44 -17.21 22.54
N LEU A 15 -13.42 -17.60 23.29
CA LEU A 15 -13.41 -18.86 24.03
C LEU A 15 -14.50 -18.91 25.11
N ARG A 16 -14.72 -17.80 25.85
CA ARG A 16 -15.82 -17.72 26.82
C ARG A 16 -17.18 -17.81 26.15
N ARG A 17 -17.33 -17.24 24.97
CA ARG A 17 -18.57 -17.35 24.19
C ARG A 17 -18.86 -18.78 23.73
N LEU A 18 -17.83 -19.59 23.52
CA LEU A 18 -17.93 -21.02 23.22
C LEU A 18 -18.11 -21.88 24.47
N GLY A 19 -18.03 -21.31 25.67
CA GLY A 19 -18.25 -22.02 26.93
C GLY A 19 -16.99 -22.34 27.74
N LYS A 20 -15.85 -21.71 27.45
CA LYS A 20 -14.63 -21.86 28.28
C LYS A 20 -14.93 -21.58 29.75
N GLY A 21 -14.53 -22.49 30.63
CA GLY A 21 -14.80 -22.46 32.05
C GLY A 21 -15.96 -23.34 32.50
N VAL A 22 -16.82 -23.79 31.56
CA VAL A 22 -17.89 -24.77 31.78
C VAL A 22 -17.60 -26.06 31.00
N ILE A 23 -17.09 -25.93 29.80
CA ILE A 23 -16.72 -27.03 28.90
C ILE A 23 -15.27 -26.85 28.48
N ASP A 24 -14.53 -27.96 28.40
CA ASP A 24 -13.19 -27.97 27.82
C ASP A 24 -13.29 -27.84 26.30
N ILE A 25 -12.65 -26.78 25.75
CA ILE A 25 -12.57 -26.53 24.34
C ILE A 25 -11.24 -27.09 23.84
N ASN A 26 -11.29 -28.24 23.14
CA ASN A 26 -10.10 -28.95 22.66
C ASN A 26 -9.55 -28.29 21.39
N VAL A 27 -9.01 -27.07 21.51
CA VAL A 27 -8.31 -26.33 20.49
C VAL A 27 -7.00 -25.85 21.08
N SER A 28 -5.88 -26.09 20.37
CA SER A 28 -4.58 -25.62 20.83
C SER A 28 -4.46 -24.11 20.74
N GLU A 29 -3.57 -23.54 21.50
CA GLU A 29 -3.32 -22.10 21.50
C GLU A 29 -2.89 -21.60 20.13
N ASP A 30 -1.99 -22.32 19.46
CA ASP A 30 -1.53 -21.99 18.10
C ASP A 30 -2.67 -22.01 17.09
N GLN A 31 -3.57 -23.00 17.18
CA GLN A 31 -4.75 -23.06 16.29
C GLN A 31 -5.68 -21.84 16.48
N VAL A 32 -5.79 -21.35 17.71
CA VAL A 32 -6.60 -20.14 17.97
C VAL A 32 -5.92 -18.90 17.40
N GLU A 33 -4.59 -18.79 17.53
CA GLU A 33 -3.83 -17.67 16.95
C GLU A 33 -3.93 -17.66 15.41
N ASP A 34 -3.82 -18.83 14.76
CA ASP A 34 -4.02 -18.96 13.30
C ASP A 34 -5.43 -18.47 12.88
N ARG A 35 -6.46 -18.81 13.67
CA ARG A 35 -7.84 -18.34 13.38
C ARG A 35 -8.01 -16.85 13.61
N ILE A 36 -7.25 -16.25 14.55
CA ILE A 36 -7.24 -14.80 14.74
C ILE A 36 -6.62 -14.11 13.52
N ASP A 37 -5.51 -14.63 13.00
CA ASP A 37 -4.86 -14.07 11.82
C ASP A 37 -5.77 -14.19 10.59
N GLU A 38 -6.40 -15.34 10.37
CA GLU A 38 -7.39 -15.55 9.31
C GLU A 38 -8.58 -14.56 9.42
N ALA A 39 -9.10 -14.38 10.62
CA ALA A 39 -10.22 -13.47 10.85
C ALA A 39 -9.84 -12.00 10.64
N LEU A 40 -8.64 -11.60 11.07
CA LEU A 40 -8.12 -10.25 10.87
C LEU A 40 -7.87 -9.97 9.40
N GLN A 41 -7.25 -10.92 8.68
CA GLN A 41 -7.01 -10.79 7.25
C GLN A 41 -8.33 -10.63 6.49
N PHE A 42 -9.32 -11.48 6.76
CA PHE A 42 -10.62 -11.38 6.12
C PHE A 42 -11.32 -10.04 6.43
N TYR A 43 -11.26 -9.58 7.68
CA TYR A 43 -11.82 -8.29 8.08
C TYR A 43 -11.14 -7.12 7.34
N GLN A 44 -9.82 -7.13 7.25
CA GLN A 44 -9.04 -6.09 6.59
C GLN A 44 -9.26 -6.06 5.07
N GLU A 45 -9.58 -7.20 4.45
CA GLU A 45 -9.80 -7.28 3.00
C GLU A 45 -11.23 -6.90 2.59
N TYR A 46 -12.23 -7.19 3.42
CA TYR A 46 -13.65 -7.06 3.03
C TYR A 46 -14.44 -6.03 3.82
N HIS A 47 -13.97 -5.59 4.98
CA HIS A 47 -14.71 -4.62 5.79
C HIS A 47 -14.21 -3.20 5.55
N TYR A 48 -15.12 -2.25 5.25
CA TYR A 48 -14.77 -0.85 4.98
C TYR A 48 -14.01 -0.17 6.14
N ASP A 49 -14.25 -0.56 7.39
CA ASP A 49 -13.49 -0.07 8.56
C ASP A 49 -12.16 -0.82 8.79
N GLY A 50 -11.85 -1.84 7.97
CA GLY A 50 -10.58 -2.56 8.01
C GLY A 50 -9.45 -1.82 7.31
N VAL A 51 -9.78 -0.81 6.51
CA VAL A 51 -8.85 -0.03 5.72
C VAL A 51 -9.07 1.47 5.92
N GLU A 52 -8.04 2.24 5.68
CA GLU A 52 -8.04 3.69 5.77
C GLU A 52 -7.58 4.29 4.45
N ARG A 53 -8.27 5.31 3.97
CA ARG A 53 -7.87 6.08 2.80
C ARG A 53 -6.83 7.11 3.23
N VAL A 54 -5.60 6.99 2.74
CA VAL A 54 -4.45 7.81 3.14
C VAL A 54 -3.80 8.49 1.95
N LEU A 55 -3.20 9.65 2.21
CA LEU A 55 -2.36 10.36 1.26
C LEU A 55 -0.89 10.11 1.63
N LEU A 56 -0.22 9.32 0.81
CA LEU A 56 1.20 9.00 0.98
C LEU A 56 2.03 10.04 0.24
N LYS A 57 2.96 10.66 0.95
CA LYS A 57 3.94 11.57 0.37
C LYS A 57 5.23 10.79 0.12
N HIS A 58 5.61 10.62 -1.15
CA HIS A 58 6.86 9.99 -1.53
C HIS A 58 7.81 11.01 -2.17
N LYS A 59 9.08 10.98 -1.76
CA LYS A 59 10.14 11.83 -2.31
C LYS A 59 10.91 11.03 -3.35
N ILE A 60 10.96 11.51 -4.59
CA ILE A 60 11.68 10.84 -5.68
C ILE A 60 13.16 10.86 -5.38
N THR A 61 13.80 9.71 -5.48
CA THR A 61 15.22 9.52 -5.21
C THR A 61 16.02 9.25 -6.49
N ALA A 62 17.21 9.87 -6.54
CA ALA A 62 18.22 9.54 -7.56
C ALA A 62 19.14 8.42 -7.07
N THR A 63 19.77 7.72 -7.98
CA THR A 63 20.79 6.72 -7.64
C THR A 63 22.01 7.40 -7.01
N THR A 64 22.38 6.93 -5.83
CA THR A 64 23.53 7.41 -5.08
C THR A 64 24.71 6.46 -5.26
N ILE A 65 25.84 6.99 -5.73
CA ILE A 65 27.12 6.28 -5.86
C ILE A 65 28.06 6.80 -4.80
N THR A 66 28.63 5.90 -4.02
CA THR A 66 29.66 6.20 -3.01
C THR A 66 31.00 5.67 -3.51
N PHE A 67 32.03 6.47 -3.38
CA PHE A 67 33.40 6.15 -3.79
C PHE A 67 34.30 5.81 -2.60
N ASN A 68 35.36 5.04 -2.86
CA ASN A 68 36.36 4.66 -1.85
C ASN A 68 37.20 5.85 -1.35
N ALA A 69 37.32 6.92 -2.15
CA ALA A 69 38.10 8.12 -1.86
C ALA A 69 37.35 9.37 -2.31
N PRO A 70 37.71 10.55 -1.78
CA PRO A 70 37.20 11.81 -2.27
C PRO A 70 37.41 11.98 -3.77
N HIS A 71 36.39 12.47 -4.47
CA HIS A 71 36.40 12.69 -5.90
C HIS A 71 36.27 14.18 -6.26
N SER A 72 36.52 14.54 -7.50
CA SER A 72 36.37 15.90 -8.03
C SER A 72 35.28 16.02 -9.09
N PHE A 73 34.27 15.13 -9.06
CA PHE A 73 33.12 15.26 -9.96
C PHE A 73 32.26 16.45 -9.51
N THR A 74 31.66 17.13 -10.50
CA THR A 74 30.75 18.26 -10.27
C THR A 74 29.39 17.99 -10.89
N ALA A 75 28.38 18.68 -10.42
CA ALA A 75 27.03 18.61 -11.00
C ALA A 75 27.08 18.93 -12.51
N GLY A 76 26.32 18.19 -13.30
CA GLY A 76 26.31 18.30 -14.75
C GLY A 76 27.40 17.48 -15.48
N ASN A 77 28.38 16.91 -14.78
CA ASN A 77 29.34 16.02 -15.41
C ASN A 77 28.67 14.74 -15.91
N ILE A 78 29.07 14.27 -17.07
CA ILE A 78 28.76 12.91 -17.53
C ILE A 78 29.82 12.00 -16.93
N VAL A 79 29.40 11.00 -16.22
CA VAL A 79 30.25 9.95 -15.64
C VAL A 79 29.96 8.64 -16.32
N TYR A 80 31.00 7.90 -16.64
CA TYR A 80 30.90 6.63 -17.35
C TYR A 80 31.84 5.58 -16.77
N LYS A 81 31.49 4.32 -16.96
CA LYS A 81 32.37 3.20 -16.61
C LYS A 81 33.54 3.15 -17.58
N THR A 82 34.77 3.17 -17.10
CA THR A 82 35.98 3.24 -17.94
C THR A 82 36.10 2.08 -18.94
N THR A 83 35.58 0.91 -18.62
CA THR A 83 35.58 -0.30 -19.46
C THR A 83 34.41 -0.37 -20.43
N ALA A 84 33.39 0.46 -20.31
CA ALA A 84 32.15 0.43 -21.07
C ALA A 84 31.55 1.85 -21.21
N GLN A 85 32.34 2.76 -21.79
CA GLN A 85 32.04 4.20 -21.84
C GLN A 85 30.71 4.55 -22.53
N ASN A 86 30.39 3.82 -23.60
CA ASN A 86 29.15 4.07 -24.37
C ASN A 86 27.94 3.28 -23.86
N ASP A 87 28.17 2.27 -23.01
CA ASP A 87 27.15 1.32 -22.58
C ASP A 87 26.71 1.56 -21.14
N VAL A 88 27.57 2.22 -20.32
CA VAL A 88 27.27 2.52 -18.91
C VAL A 88 27.71 3.94 -18.58
N TYR A 89 26.74 4.84 -18.48
CA TYR A 89 26.97 6.25 -18.15
C TYR A 89 25.80 6.85 -17.39
N GLY A 90 26.01 8.00 -16.78
CA GLY A 90 24.99 8.79 -16.10
C GLY A 90 25.41 10.24 -15.96
N VAL A 91 24.47 11.11 -15.69
CA VAL A 91 24.72 12.55 -15.45
C VAL A 91 24.70 12.79 -13.95
N VAL A 92 25.72 13.43 -13.42
CA VAL A 92 25.79 13.86 -12.02
C VAL A 92 24.75 14.95 -11.78
N TYR A 93 23.76 14.64 -10.95
CA TYR A 93 22.74 15.60 -10.54
C TYR A 93 23.29 16.57 -9.50
N ASP A 94 23.85 16.04 -8.43
CA ASP A 94 24.53 16.80 -7.38
C ASP A 94 25.61 15.97 -6.66
N VAL A 95 26.33 16.65 -5.77
CA VAL A 95 27.43 16.07 -4.98
C VAL A 95 27.15 16.33 -3.48
N PRO A 96 26.44 15.43 -2.81
CA PRO A 96 26.08 15.62 -1.39
C PRO A 96 27.29 15.64 -0.46
N THR A 97 28.31 14.84 -0.76
CA THR A 97 29.55 14.79 0.02
C THR A 97 30.76 14.61 -0.90
N ALA A 98 31.97 14.80 -0.35
CA ALA A 98 33.20 14.60 -1.12
C ALA A 98 33.40 13.17 -1.67
N THR A 99 32.66 12.20 -1.13
CA THR A 99 32.76 10.77 -1.52
C THR A 99 31.48 10.26 -2.17
N THR A 100 30.42 11.06 -2.31
CA THR A 100 29.14 10.60 -2.87
C THR A 100 28.65 11.52 -3.95
N ILE A 101 28.14 10.93 -5.03
CA ILE A 101 27.40 11.64 -6.08
C ILE A 101 26.01 11.06 -6.21
N ARG A 102 25.05 11.86 -6.66
CA ARG A 102 23.75 11.41 -7.13
C ARG A 102 23.71 11.54 -8.66
N ILE A 103 23.28 10.46 -9.31
CA ILE A 103 23.20 10.41 -10.78
C ILE A 103 21.75 10.30 -11.25
N VAL A 104 21.51 10.88 -12.42
CA VAL A 104 20.25 10.80 -13.18
C VAL A 104 20.56 10.48 -14.63
N ARG A 105 19.53 10.15 -15.41
CA ARG A 105 19.67 9.81 -16.84
C ARG A 105 20.74 8.74 -17.04
N ASP A 106 20.68 7.73 -16.17
CA ASP A 106 21.61 6.61 -16.23
C ASP A 106 21.22 5.63 -17.36
N PHE A 107 22.25 5.11 -18.00
CA PHE A 107 22.14 4.05 -18.99
C PHE A 107 23.10 2.92 -18.59
N GLY A 108 22.63 1.69 -18.71
CA GLY A 108 23.36 0.53 -18.23
C GLY A 108 23.37 0.40 -16.72
N THR A 109 24.24 -0.44 -16.17
CA THR A 109 24.32 -0.70 -14.72
C THR A 109 25.73 -0.50 -14.19
N PHE A 110 25.87 0.33 -13.19
CA PHE A 110 27.10 0.42 -12.40
C PHE A 110 27.15 -0.70 -11.36
N ALA A 111 28.33 -1.21 -11.10
CA ALA A 111 28.57 -2.22 -10.07
C ALA A 111 29.60 -1.74 -9.04
N VAL A 112 29.59 -2.34 -7.88
CA VAL A 112 30.63 -2.11 -6.85
C VAL A 112 31.99 -2.54 -7.40
N ASN A 113 33.03 -1.78 -7.12
CA ASN A 113 34.40 -1.87 -7.66
C ASN A 113 34.56 -1.43 -9.12
N ASP A 114 33.51 -0.95 -9.79
CA ASP A 114 33.70 -0.31 -11.09
C ASP A 114 34.50 0.99 -10.96
N VAL A 115 35.34 1.24 -11.95
CA VAL A 115 36.06 2.52 -12.08
C VAL A 115 35.24 3.45 -12.95
N VAL A 116 34.86 4.58 -12.39
CA VAL A 116 34.07 5.62 -13.06
C VAL A 116 34.97 6.81 -13.40
N SER A 117 34.77 7.36 -14.58
CA SER A 117 35.52 8.53 -15.07
C SER A 117 34.59 9.58 -15.68
N ASN A 118 35.04 10.84 -15.69
CA ASN A 118 34.47 11.93 -16.48
C ASN A 118 35.41 12.39 -17.61
N GLY A 119 36.44 11.59 -17.92
CA GLY A 119 37.48 11.93 -18.86
C GLY A 119 38.71 12.61 -18.25
N ALA A 120 38.58 13.27 -17.12
CA ALA A 120 39.69 13.95 -16.41
C ALA A 120 40.06 13.25 -15.09
N VAL A 121 39.10 12.73 -14.37
CA VAL A 121 39.26 12.10 -13.04
C VAL A 121 38.65 10.72 -13.06
N THR A 122 39.24 9.82 -12.31
CA THR A 122 38.73 8.45 -12.09
C THR A 122 38.53 8.18 -10.62
N SER A 123 37.47 7.47 -10.26
CA SER A 123 37.19 7.00 -8.90
C SER A 123 36.57 5.61 -8.92
N THR A 124 36.86 4.82 -7.89
CA THR A 124 36.33 3.46 -7.75
C THR A 124 35.11 3.47 -6.82
N ILE A 125 34.05 2.81 -7.25
CA ILE A 125 32.80 2.70 -6.51
C ILE A 125 32.97 1.77 -5.30
N SER A 126 32.55 2.22 -4.12
CA SER A 126 32.48 1.42 -2.90
C SER A 126 31.08 0.87 -2.64
N ALA A 127 30.05 1.67 -2.90
CA ALA A 127 28.66 1.28 -2.71
C ALA A 127 27.75 1.99 -3.71
N ILE A 128 26.61 1.37 -4.03
CA ILE A 128 25.58 1.92 -4.89
C ILE A 128 24.22 1.70 -4.20
N THR A 129 23.44 2.77 -4.13
CA THR A 129 22.04 2.72 -3.73
C THR A 129 21.20 3.19 -4.90
N LEU A 130 20.47 2.27 -5.53
CA LEU A 130 19.60 2.60 -6.66
C LEU A 130 18.44 3.47 -6.17
N GLY A 131 18.18 4.55 -6.91
CA GLY A 131 17.03 5.42 -6.69
C GLY A 131 15.84 5.02 -7.54
N ASP A 132 14.69 5.68 -7.28
CA ASP A 132 13.43 5.41 -7.99
C ASP A 132 13.56 5.67 -9.49
N ILE A 133 14.33 6.70 -9.88
CA ILE A 133 14.54 7.07 -11.29
C ILE A 133 15.21 5.92 -12.06
N SER A 134 16.24 5.32 -11.49
CA SER A 134 16.95 4.19 -12.13
C SER A 134 16.15 2.90 -12.08
N ASN A 135 15.46 2.67 -10.97
CA ASN A 135 14.60 1.50 -10.78
C ASN A 135 13.33 1.54 -11.64
N LYS A 136 12.85 2.74 -12.01
CA LYS A 136 11.59 2.99 -12.72
C LYS A 136 10.35 2.49 -11.97
N TYR A 137 10.44 2.39 -10.65
CA TYR A 137 9.32 2.10 -9.76
C TYR A 137 9.56 2.75 -8.39
N ILE A 138 8.47 2.99 -7.69
CA ILE A 138 8.47 3.50 -6.31
C ILE A 138 8.16 2.33 -5.38
N PRO A 139 9.00 2.05 -4.36
CA PRO A 139 8.67 1.09 -3.33
C PRO A 139 7.55 1.64 -2.45
N VAL A 140 6.54 0.83 -2.23
CA VAL A 140 5.38 1.14 -1.38
C VAL A 140 5.41 0.22 -0.17
N ASN A 141 4.81 0.64 0.93
CA ASN A 141 4.72 -0.20 2.13
C ASN A 141 3.74 -1.36 1.90
N ASP A 142 4.03 -2.55 2.43
CA ASP A 142 3.21 -3.76 2.38
C ASP A 142 1.80 -3.59 2.98
N SER A 143 1.61 -2.58 3.82
CA SER A 143 0.30 -2.23 4.38
C SER A 143 -0.67 -1.60 3.36
N ILE A 144 -0.23 -1.31 2.14
CA ILE A 144 -1.06 -0.70 1.09
C ILE A 144 -1.74 -1.80 0.28
N ILE A 145 -3.08 -1.77 0.26
CA ILE A 145 -3.89 -2.72 -0.52
C ILE A 145 -3.97 -2.30 -1.98
N GLY A 146 -4.24 -1.01 -2.22
CA GLY A 146 -4.44 -0.51 -3.56
C GLY A 146 -4.26 1.00 -3.64
N ILE A 147 -3.99 1.47 -4.85
CA ILE A 147 -3.76 2.88 -5.15
C ILE A 147 -4.94 3.41 -5.95
N VAL A 148 -5.49 4.53 -5.52
CA VAL A 148 -6.66 5.18 -6.14
C VAL A 148 -6.22 6.20 -7.18
N LYS A 149 -5.33 7.12 -6.77
CA LYS A 149 -4.91 8.23 -7.61
C LYS A 149 -3.51 8.71 -7.26
N ILE A 150 -2.83 9.26 -8.25
CA ILE A 150 -1.54 9.90 -8.08
C ILE A 150 -1.68 11.37 -8.42
N PHE A 151 -1.22 12.24 -7.52
CA PHE A 151 -1.18 13.68 -7.72
C PHE A 151 0.25 14.09 -8.02
N ASN A 152 0.44 14.77 -9.12
CA ASN A 152 1.73 15.33 -9.48
C ASN A 152 1.91 16.68 -8.77
N PHE A 153 2.91 16.79 -7.91
CA PHE A 153 3.32 18.06 -7.26
C PHE A 153 4.42 18.72 -8.05
N SER A 154 4.14 19.12 -9.25
CA SER A 154 4.97 20.15 -9.88
C SER A 154 4.50 21.52 -9.39
N GLU A 155 5.12 22.00 -8.33
CA GLU A 155 4.77 23.30 -7.70
C GLU A 155 4.86 24.48 -8.68
N THR A 156 5.66 24.36 -9.72
CA THR A 156 5.99 25.47 -10.61
C THR A 156 4.96 25.72 -11.71
N THR A 157 4.12 24.74 -12.08
CA THR A 157 3.27 24.89 -13.28
C THR A 157 1.78 25.07 -12.99
N GLN A 158 1.30 24.58 -11.85
CA GLN A 158 -0.15 24.65 -11.56
C GLN A 158 -0.61 25.87 -10.76
N ASN A 159 0.27 26.50 -10.01
CA ASN A 159 -0.03 27.67 -9.19
C ASN A 159 0.47 28.98 -9.80
N ASP A 160 1.04 28.97 -10.98
CA ASP A 160 1.47 30.20 -11.63
C ASP A 160 0.24 30.94 -12.18
N ILE A 161 0.03 32.15 -11.68
CA ILE A 161 -1.02 33.09 -12.12
C ILE A 161 -0.97 33.30 -13.64
N PHE A 162 0.19 33.11 -14.24
CA PHE A 162 0.43 33.20 -15.68
C PHE A 162 0.22 31.90 -16.45
N SER A 163 -0.07 30.77 -15.76
CA SER A 163 -0.35 29.52 -16.47
C SER A 163 -1.64 29.64 -17.26
N PHE A 164 -1.65 29.09 -18.48
CA PHE A 164 -2.82 29.08 -19.36
C PHE A 164 -4.03 28.46 -18.68
N GLN A 165 -3.83 27.39 -17.91
CA GLN A 165 -4.88 26.72 -17.15
C GLN A 165 -5.50 27.64 -16.08
N TYR A 166 -4.67 28.36 -15.32
CA TYR A 166 -5.17 29.30 -14.32
C TYR A 166 -5.96 30.44 -14.95
N GLN A 167 -5.42 31.05 -16.00
CA GLN A 167 -6.11 32.15 -16.72
C GLN A 167 -7.42 31.66 -17.37
N PHE A 168 -7.45 30.45 -17.89
CA PHE A 168 -8.64 29.87 -18.47
C PHE A 168 -9.72 29.60 -17.41
N ARG A 169 -9.33 29.05 -16.26
CA ARG A 169 -10.23 28.87 -15.10
C ARG A 169 -10.76 30.21 -14.58
N MET A 170 -9.90 31.22 -14.47
CA MET A 170 -10.30 32.56 -14.01
C MET A 170 -11.27 33.22 -14.98
N ASN A 171 -11.04 33.16 -16.28
CA ASN A 171 -11.97 33.69 -17.28
C ASN A 171 -13.36 33.01 -17.19
N SER A 172 -13.38 31.70 -16.99
CA SER A 172 -14.65 30.96 -16.83
C SER A 172 -15.37 31.32 -15.53
N VAL A 173 -14.63 31.64 -14.45
CA VAL A 173 -15.22 32.08 -13.17
C VAL A 173 -15.79 33.49 -13.26
N PHE A 174 -15.20 34.40 -14.04
CA PHE A 174 -15.73 35.76 -14.23
C PHE A 174 -17.09 35.80 -14.94
N ASP A 175 -17.35 34.82 -15.80
CA ASP A 175 -18.66 34.70 -16.46
C ASP A 175 -19.77 34.19 -15.52
N MET A 176 -19.43 33.75 -14.31
CA MET A 176 -20.35 33.17 -13.30
C MET A 176 -21.11 34.23 -12.48
N THR A 177 -21.04 35.50 -12.79
CA THR A 177 -21.73 36.55 -12.02
C THR A 177 -23.27 36.51 -12.17
N ASN A 178 -23.82 35.65 -13.00
CA ASN A 178 -25.27 35.42 -13.11
C ASN A 178 -25.68 34.21 -12.25
N SER A 179 -26.45 34.47 -11.21
CA SER A 179 -26.85 33.59 -10.11
C SER A 179 -27.86 32.47 -10.49
N ASN A 180 -27.68 31.78 -11.61
CA ASN A 180 -28.55 30.69 -11.99
C ASN A 180 -27.85 29.35 -11.72
N ILE A 181 -28.45 28.51 -10.84
CA ILE A 181 -27.93 27.19 -10.46
C ILE A 181 -27.65 26.29 -11.68
N LEU A 182 -28.49 26.39 -12.70
CA LEU A 182 -28.32 25.62 -13.93
C LEU A 182 -27.03 26.02 -14.69
N TYR A 183 -26.74 27.33 -14.70
CA TYR A 183 -25.53 27.85 -15.32
C TYR A 183 -24.27 27.41 -14.54
N TYR A 184 -24.36 27.40 -13.23
CA TYR A 184 -23.28 26.90 -12.36
C TYR A 184 -22.92 25.42 -12.65
N ASP A 185 -23.94 24.56 -12.76
CA ASP A 185 -23.75 23.15 -13.07
C ASP A 185 -23.15 22.94 -14.47
N MET A 186 -23.60 23.73 -15.46
CA MET A 186 -23.01 23.71 -16.81
C MET A 186 -21.52 24.12 -16.80
N VAL A 187 -21.19 25.19 -16.10
CA VAL A 187 -19.78 25.65 -15.98
C VAL A 187 -18.92 24.64 -15.25
N GLN A 188 -19.41 24.03 -14.18
CA GLN A 188 -18.69 22.95 -13.49
C GLN A 188 -18.39 21.75 -14.40
N LYS A 189 -19.37 21.33 -15.19
CA LYS A 189 -19.19 20.25 -16.18
C LYS A 189 -18.21 20.64 -17.29
N GLN A 190 -18.26 21.88 -17.74
CA GLN A 190 -17.32 22.37 -18.75
C GLN A 190 -15.91 22.50 -18.21
N LEU A 191 -15.71 22.94 -16.96
CA LEU A 191 -14.41 22.96 -16.30
C LEU A 191 -13.86 21.56 -16.12
N ALA A 192 -14.69 20.60 -15.70
CA ALA A 192 -14.29 19.19 -15.59
C ALA A 192 -13.88 18.60 -16.95
N LEU A 193 -14.57 18.95 -18.03
CA LEU A 193 -14.22 18.52 -19.38
C LEU A 193 -12.90 19.13 -19.86
N ILE A 194 -12.65 20.39 -19.52
CA ILE A 194 -11.41 21.09 -19.86
C ILE A 194 -10.24 20.48 -19.04
N ASP A 195 -10.45 20.22 -17.75
CA ASP A 195 -9.47 19.54 -16.92
C ASP A 195 -9.15 18.15 -17.49
N PHE A 196 -10.13 17.39 -17.89
CA PHE A 196 -9.95 16.10 -18.55
C PHE A 196 -9.14 16.18 -19.86
N GLN A 197 -9.32 17.25 -20.65
CA GLN A 197 -8.59 17.43 -21.91
C GLN A 197 -7.16 17.97 -21.72
N LEU A 198 -6.94 18.80 -20.72
CA LEU A 198 -5.66 19.48 -20.49
C LEU A 198 -4.78 18.77 -19.46
N THR A 199 -5.37 18.02 -18.56
CA THR A 199 -4.64 17.25 -17.53
C THR A 199 -4.71 15.79 -17.92
N SER A 200 -3.64 15.24 -18.49
CA SER A 200 -3.54 13.80 -18.66
C SER A 200 -3.35 13.17 -17.28
N ASP A 201 -4.25 12.29 -16.88
CA ASP A 201 -4.05 11.48 -15.70
C ASP A 201 -2.80 10.63 -15.86
N MET A 202 -1.97 10.63 -14.82
CA MET A 202 -0.76 9.81 -14.81
C MET A 202 -1.16 8.33 -14.75
N LEU A 203 -0.77 7.57 -15.77
CA LEU A 203 -1.01 6.14 -15.79
C LEU A 203 -0.04 5.45 -14.83
N PHE A 204 -0.59 4.54 -14.03
CA PHE A 204 0.18 3.80 -13.05
C PHE A 204 -0.28 2.35 -12.96
N ARG A 205 0.63 1.50 -12.49
CA ARG A 205 0.40 0.07 -12.23
C ARG A 205 0.96 -0.27 -10.86
N TYR A 206 0.16 -0.90 -10.04
CA TYR A 206 0.55 -1.36 -8.71
C TYR A 206 0.26 -2.84 -8.55
N ASN A 207 1.12 -3.55 -7.83
CA ASN A 207 0.90 -4.93 -7.45
C ASN A 207 1.29 -5.11 -5.98
N ARG A 208 0.31 -5.44 -5.15
CA ARG A 208 0.45 -5.65 -3.71
C ARG A 208 1.50 -6.70 -3.34
N ASN A 209 1.62 -7.78 -4.14
CA ASN A 209 2.56 -8.86 -3.84
C ASN A 209 4.03 -8.49 -4.08
N THR A 210 4.29 -7.44 -4.82
CA THR A 210 5.64 -6.98 -5.13
C THR A 210 5.99 -5.66 -4.46
N ASP A 211 5.01 -4.98 -3.85
CA ASP A 211 5.13 -3.67 -3.20
C ASP A 211 5.74 -2.60 -4.10
N LYS A 212 5.46 -2.68 -5.41
CA LYS A 212 6.03 -1.81 -6.41
C LYS A 212 4.95 -1.03 -7.15
N LEU A 213 5.09 0.29 -7.11
CA LEU A 213 4.30 1.21 -7.90
C LEU A 213 5.09 1.61 -9.15
N TYR A 214 4.60 1.23 -10.33
CA TYR A 214 5.14 1.64 -11.63
C TYR A 214 4.35 2.83 -12.15
N LEU A 215 5.08 3.87 -12.53
CA LEU A 215 4.52 5.03 -13.22
C LEU A 215 4.89 4.94 -14.69
N ASP A 216 3.91 5.08 -15.57
CA ASP A 216 4.14 5.06 -17.02
C ASP A 216 4.51 6.49 -17.50
N ILE A 217 5.65 6.98 -17.02
CA ILE A 217 6.24 8.29 -17.35
C ILE A 217 7.64 8.13 -17.90
N ASP A 218 8.14 9.15 -18.58
CA ASP A 218 9.56 9.24 -18.89
C ASP A 218 10.34 9.69 -17.64
N TRP A 219 10.93 8.73 -16.94
CA TRP A 219 11.71 8.95 -15.74
C TRP A 219 12.93 9.85 -15.95
N ASN A 220 13.46 9.92 -17.17
CA ASN A 220 14.63 10.71 -17.47
C ASN A 220 14.33 12.20 -17.70
N ASP A 221 13.10 12.51 -18.10
CA ASP A 221 12.71 13.87 -18.48
C ASP A 221 11.74 14.50 -17.46
N ILE A 222 10.76 13.73 -16.99
CA ILE A 222 9.68 14.22 -16.13
C ILE A 222 10.04 14.11 -14.65
N ALA A 223 10.67 12.99 -14.23
CA ALA A 223 10.98 12.76 -12.83
C ALA A 223 12.25 13.50 -12.42
N ARG A 224 12.13 14.42 -11.48
CA ARG A 224 13.26 15.15 -10.90
C ARG A 224 13.55 14.65 -9.50
N PRO A 225 14.83 14.42 -9.17
CA PRO A 225 15.20 14.09 -7.80
C PRO A 225 14.73 15.18 -6.83
N ASP A 226 14.40 14.75 -5.61
CA ASP A 226 13.93 15.60 -4.52
C ASP A 226 12.52 16.19 -4.70
N GLU A 227 11.85 15.96 -5.82
CA GLU A 227 10.43 16.28 -5.98
C GLU A 227 9.56 15.27 -5.22
N TYR A 228 8.35 15.69 -4.87
CA TYR A 228 7.41 14.87 -4.13
C TYR A 228 6.25 14.46 -5.02
N ILE A 229 5.88 13.20 -4.93
CA ILE A 229 4.63 12.68 -5.48
C ILE A 229 3.71 12.38 -4.31
N MET A 230 2.43 12.70 -4.46
CA MET A 230 1.41 12.33 -3.51
C MET A 230 0.54 11.23 -4.11
N VAL A 231 0.42 10.14 -3.37
CA VAL A 231 -0.30 8.94 -3.77
C VAL A 231 -1.47 8.75 -2.83
N GLU A 232 -2.67 8.70 -3.37
CA GLU A 232 -3.87 8.36 -2.64
C GLU A 232 -4.06 6.84 -2.68
N ALA A 233 -4.12 6.22 -1.52
CA ALA A 233 -4.10 4.77 -1.38
C ALA A 233 -4.98 4.30 -0.23
N TYR A 234 -5.39 3.03 -0.30
CA TYR A 234 -6.01 2.32 0.82
C TYR A 234 -4.93 1.58 1.61
N LYS A 235 -4.84 1.91 2.89
CA LYS A 235 -3.91 1.31 3.85
C LYS A 235 -4.66 0.42 4.82
N ILE A 236 -4.12 -0.77 5.09
CA ILE A 236 -4.62 -1.67 6.13
C ILE A 236 -4.45 -1.01 7.50
N LEU A 237 -5.51 -1.03 8.30
CA LEU A 237 -5.44 -0.63 9.70
C LEU A 237 -4.62 -1.65 10.49
N ASN A 238 -3.51 -1.20 11.04
CA ASN A 238 -2.72 -2.02 11.95
C ASN A 238 -3.45 -2.15 13.29
N PRO A 239 -3.77 -3.37 13.74
CA PRO A 239 -4.44 -3.57 15.03
C PRO A 239 -3.67 -3.03 16.25
N ALA A 240 -2.35 -2.84 16.13
CA ALA A 240 -1.55 -2.23 17.18
C ALA A 240 -1.83 -0.73 17.35
N ASP A 241 -2.10 -0.03 16.23
CA ASP A 241 -2.39 1.41 16.22
C ASP A 241 -3.88 1.68 16.50
N ALA A 242 -4.76 0.73 16.13
CA ALA A 242 -6.20 0.83 16.29
C ALA A 242 -6.78 -0.32 17.16
N PRO A 243 -6.56 -0.33 18.48
CA PRO A 243 -6.96 -1.43 19.35
C PRO A 243 -8.49 -1.61 19.44
N GLN A 244 -9.28 -0.62 19.03
CA GLN A 244 -10.75 -0.72 18.97
C GLN A 244 -11.23 -1.74 17.94
N LEU A 245 -10.42 -2.07 16.93
CA LEU A 245 -10.68 -3.09 15.93
C LEU A 245 -10.98 -4.46 16.58
N TYR A 246 -10.29 -4.80 17.66
CA TYR A 246 -10.56 -6.04 18.41
C TYR A 246 -11.95 -6.08 19.07
N ASN A 247 -12.59 -4.94 19.27
CA ASN A 247 -13.94 -4.87 19.83
C ASN A 247 -15.04 -4.85 18.77
N ASP A 248 -14.69 -4.90 17.50
CA ASP A 248 -15.67 -4.95 16.42
C ASP A 248 -16.61 -6.15 16.57
N MET A 249 -17.90 -5.95 16.30
CA MET A 249 -18.92 -6.98 16.51
C MET A 249 -18.78 -8.09 15.46
N PHE A 250 -18.42 -7.70 14.27
CA PHE A 250 -18.28 -8.61 13.14
C PHE A 250 -17.08 -9.53 13.33
N LEU A 251 -15.93 -8.94 13.65
CA LEU A 251 -14.70 -9.68 13.95
C LEU A 251 -14.90 -10.68 15.10
N LYS A 252 -15.57 -10.27 16.17
CA LYS A 252 -15.88 -11.17 17.30
C LYS A 252 -16.78 -12.32 16.90
N ARG A 253 -17.79 -12.10 16.06
CA ARG A 253 -18.70 -13.16 15.58
C ARG A 253 -17.97 -14.13 14.67
N TYR A 254 -17.22 -13.60 13.70
CA TYR A 254 -16.51 -14.39 12.72
C TYR A 254 -15.42 -15.26 13.36
N LEU A 255 -14.57 -14.66 14.19
CA LEU A 255 -13.56 -15.39 14.95
C LEU A 255 -14.17 -16.49 15.83
N THR A 256 -15.29 -16.23 16.49
CA THR A 256 -15.99 -17.25 17.31
C THR A 256 -16.43 -18.42 16.45
N ALA A 257 -16.97 -18.16 15.24
CA ALA A 257 -17.39 -19.19 14.30
C ALA A 257 -16.19 -19.99 13.77
N LEU A 258 -15.07 -19.34 13.45
CA LEU A 258 -13.84 -20.00 13.02
C LEU A 258 -13.26 -20.93 14.11
N ILE A 259 -13.22 -20.48 15.37
CA ILE A 259 -12.75 -21.31 16.49
C ILE A 259 -13.71 -22.48 16.71
N LYS A 260 -15.04 -22.28 16.61
CA LYS A 260 -16.05 -23.33 16.69
C LYS A 260 -15.87 -24.37 15.57
N ARG A 261 -15.58 -23.92 14.33
CA ARG A 261 -15.28 -24.78 13.19
C ARG A 261 -14.03 -25.63 13.44
N GLN A 262 -12.96 -25.00 13.95
CA GLN A 262 -11.74 -25.72 14.31
C GLN A 262 -11.96 -26.74 15.43
N TRP A 263 -12.74 -26.39 16.45
CA TRP A 263 -13.13 -27.32 17.51
C TRP A 263 -13.91 -28.50 16.98
N GLY A 264 -14.93 -28.28 16.14
CA GLY A 264 -15.67 -29.33 15.47
C GLY A 264 -14.79 -30.25 14.61
N ALA A 265 -13.84 -29.68 13.86
CA ALA A 265 -12.85 -30.42 13.08
C ALA A 265 -11.95 -31.31 13.95
N ASN A 266 -11.51 -30.81 15.11
CA ASN A 266 -10.73 -31.60 16.05
C ASN A 266 -11.54 -32.76 16.63
N LEU A 267 -12.77 -32.50 17.03
CA LEU A 267 -13.67 -33.52 17.61
C LEU A 267 -14.14 -34.55 16.57
N SER A 268 -14.29 -34.19 15.30
CA SER A 268 -14.71 -35.10 14.24
C SER A 268 -13.73 -36.27 14.01
N LYS A 269 -12.48 -36.13 14.42
CA LYS A 269 -11.46 -37.19 14.38
C LYS A 269 -11.75 -38.33 15.38
N PHE A 270 -12.62 -38.08 16.34
CA PHE A 270 -13.02 -39.03 17.39
C PHE A 270 -14.46 -39.56 17.18
N VAL A 271 -15.02 -39.46 15.99
CA VAL A 271 -16.34 -39.95 15.66
C VAL A 271 -16.39 -41.47 15.86
N GLY A 272 -17.40 -41.96 16.58
CA GLY A 272 -17.57 -43.37 16.90
C GLY A 272 -16.95 -43.86 18.20
N ILE A 273 -16.24 -43.01 18.92
CA ILE A 273 -15.74 -43.30 20.26
C ILE A 273 -16.85 -42.99 21.27
N THR A 274 -17.35 -43.99 21.95
CA THR A 274 -18.27 -43.81 23.10
C THR A 274 -17.46 -43.59 24.36
N MET A 275 -17.66 -42.45 25.02
CA MET A 275 -17.07 -42.19 26.33
C MET A 275 -17.66 -43.05 27.42
N PRO A 276 -16.93 -43.32 28.52
CA PRO A 276 -17.51 -43.96 29.72
C PRO A 276 -18.77 -43.17 30.16
N GLY A 277 -19.93 -43.85 30.12
CA GLY A 277 -21.21 -43.21 30.39
C GLY A 277 -22.15 -43.10 29.18
N GLY A 278 -21.76 -43.62 27.99
CA GLY A 278 -22.62 -43.66 26.81
C GLY A 278 -22.78 -42.37 26.05
N VAL A 279 -21.95 -41.36 26.34
CA VAL A 279 -21.96 -40.08 25.65
C VAL A 279 -21.15 -40.16 24.36
N THR A 280 -21.78 -39.86 23.23
CA THR A 280 -21.12 -39.76 21.92
C THR A 280 -20.73 -38.29 21.64
N LEU A 281 -19.52 -38.08 21.17
CA LEU A 281 -19.07 -36.77 20.72
C LEU A 281 -19.55 -36.47 19.30
N ASN A 282 -20.42 -35.49 19.14
CA ASN A 282 -20.97 -35.08 17.84
C ASN A 282 -20.13 -33.99 17.19
N GLY A 283 -18.85 -34.28 16.90
CA GLY A 283 -17.93 -33.31 16.29
C GLY A 283 -18.35 -32.88 14.90
N SER A 284 -18.95 -33.76 14.11
CA SER A 284 -19.45 -33.48 12.76
C SER A 284 -20.56 -32.43 12.75
N ASP A 285 -21.49 -32.50 13.67
CA ASP A 285 -22.61 -31.54 13.75
C ASP A 285 -22.11 -30.15 14.16
N ILE A 286 -21.16 -30.09 15.11
CA ILE A 286 -20.53 -28.83 15.52
C ILE A 286 -19.80 -28.23 14.34
N TYR A 287 -19.10 -29.04 13.55
CA TYR A 287 -18.39 -28.56 12.36
C TYR A 287 -19.35 -28.01 11.31
N GLN A 288 -20.40 -28.73 10.97
CA GLN A 288 -21.39 -28.28 9.99
C GLN A 288 -22.08 -26.98 10.40
N GLN A 289 -22.54 -26.89 11.65
CA GLN A 289 -23.13 -25.67 12.16
C GLN A 289 -22.16 -24.46 12.09
N ALA A 290 -20.90 -24.70 12.45
CA ALA A 290 -19.89 -23.64 12.41
C ALA A 290 -19.56 -23.20 10.98
N ASP A 291 -19.51 -24.14 10.04
CA ASP A 291 -19.26 -23.85 8.63
C ASP A 291 -20.41 -23.04 8.00
N GLU A 292 -21.66 -23.39 8.33
CA GLU A 292 -22.83 -22.60 7.93
C GLU A 292 -22.83 -21.21 8.56
N GLU A 293 -22.42 -21.08 9.83
CA GLU A 293 -22.28 -19.79 10.51
C GLU A 293 -21.18 -18.93 9.84
N CYS A 294 -20.02 -19.52 9.49
CA CYS A 294 -18.95 -18.83 8.76
C CYS A 294 -19.46 -18.31 7.42
N LYS A 295 -20.06 -19.16 6.59
CA LYS A 295 -20.58 -18.78 5.27
C LYS A 295 -21.59 -17.63 5.35
N LYS A 296 -22.52 -17.70 6.30
CA LYS A 296 -23.50 -16.61 6.51
C LYS A 296 -22.84 -15.29 6.90
N ILE A 297 -21.79 -15.35 7.72
CA ILE A 297 -21.07 -14.15 8.16
C ILE A 297 -20.25 -13.59 6.98
N GLU A 298 -19.62 -14.43 6.18
CA GLU A 298 -18.89 -14.04 4.98
C GLU A 298 -19.81 -13.38 3.94
N GLU A 299 -20.97 -13.98 3.66
CA GLU A 299 -21.99 -13.39 2.80
C GLU A 299 -22.55 -12.07 3.34
N GLU A 300 -22.79 -11.98 4.67
CA GLU A 300 -23.25 -10.76 5.30
C GLU A 300 -22.19 -9.64 5.16
N MET A 301 -20.90 -9.96 5.30
CA MET A 301 -19.81 -9.02 5.13
C MET A 301 -19.75 -8.49 3.71
N GLN A 302 -19.70 -9.37 2.73
CA GLN A 302 -19.63 -8.98 1.32
C GLN A 302 -20.83 -8.13 0.88
N ASN A 303 -22.03 -8.44 1.38
CA ASN A 303 -23.24 -7.71 0.97
C ASN A 303 -23.47 -6.37 1.68
N ARG A 304 -22.91 -6.16 2.88
CA ARG A 304 -23.25 -5.00 3.73
C ARG A 304 -22.05 -4.12 4.06
N PHE A 305 -20.86 -4.65 4.10
CA PHE A 305 -19.68 -3.99 4.64
C PHE A 305 -18.52 -3.89 3.66
N GLU A 306 -18.71 -4.37 2.42
CA GLU A 306 -17.73 -4.20 1.38
C GLU A 306 -17.56 -2.71 1.04
N LEU A 307 -16.33 -2.31 0.74
CA LEU A 307 -16.04 -0.98 0.22
C LEU A 307 -16.86 -0.71 -1.02
N PRO A 308 -17.45 0.49 -1.17
CA PRO A 308 -18.09 0.87 -2.41
C PRO A 308 -17.10 0.74 -3.57
N VAL A 309 -17.57 0.26 -4.71
CA VAL A 309 -16.75 0.09 -5.90
C VAL A 309 -16.14 1.43 -6.27
N ASP A 310 -14.86 1.58 -6.06
CA ASP A 310 -14.06 2.74 -6.44
C ASP A 310 -12.99 2.31 -7.44
N PHE A 311 -12.50 3.25 -8.25
CA PHE A 311 -11.37 2.97 -9.13
C PHE A 311 -10.10 2.84 -8.29
N MET A 312 -9.56 1.62 -8.25
CA MET A 312 -8.39 1.28 -7.44
C MET A 312 -7.54 0.28 -8.24
N VAL A 313 -6.24 0.43 -8.16
CA VAL A 313 -5.27 -0.52 -8.70
C VAL A 313 -4.52 -1.18 -7.54
N GLY A 314 -4.59 -2.52 -7.46
CA GLY A 314 -3.98 -3.31 -6.42
C GLY A 314 -3.49 -4.66 -6.92
#